data_0e48b505c41530ceccdc1daaafc025bf
#
_entry.id   0e48b505c41530ceccdc1daaafc025bf
#
_cell.length_a   1.000
_cell.length_b   1.000
_cell.length_c   1.000
_cell.angle_alpha   90.00
_cell.angle_beta   90.00
_cell.angle_gamma   90.00
#
_symmetry.space_group_name_H-M   'P 1'
#
loop_
_entity.id
_entity.type
_entity.pdbx_description
1 polymer ?
#
loop_
_entity_poly.entity_id
_entity_poly.type
_entity_poly.pdbx_seq_one_letter_code
_entity_poly.pdbx_strand_id
1 'polypeptide(L)'
;MRQTEIVKTLRKRITDGEFPPGATLPLRSKLLEEYSISVATFQKCINQLTREGFLESRGIKGTVVPKYPPHLFDYALVFPESPEQTNDSFFPALRNAGEQFAAENPGIRLRHYFVGGMEPHTGKEMEQLIGNARNHLLAGIIFVNFVPSVEIQKELQPCPCAVISRRKADSCHNYPSLEFDVESLLAQCLTALRKQRRKRIAALVYQNISVERLIRLQKQLDPGHPEWLLGIDHIHGRALLNRNLLKLLFKRPANERPDALAVLNENFMPLAVETLAELGLKPGRDVALASHCNFPMTGTQYPNADYFAYSARDVLETAFNLLKHAENGTVALIRPKSLAELQNQ
;
A
#
# COMPACT_ATOMS: atom_id res chain seq x y z
N MET A 1 40.87 4.34 -13.93
CA MET A 1 39.51 4.51 -13.38
C MET A 1 39.48 4.16 -11.89
N ARG A 2 38.66 4.87 -11.08
CA ARG A 2 38.46 4.52 -9.67
C ARG A 2 37.56 3.29 -9.53
N GLN A 3 37.72 2.53 -8.45
CA GLN A 3 36.89 1.33 -8.20
C GLN A 3 35.38 1.62 -8.33
N THR A 4 34.92 2.75 -7.78
CA THR A 4 33.50 3.16 -7.82
C THR A 4 32.99 3.39 -9.24
N GLU A 5 33.80 3.95 -10.13
CA GLU A 5 33.47 4.18 -11.54
C GLU A 5 33.29 2.88 -12.30
N ILE A 6 34.16 1.90 -12.05
CA ILE A 6 34.11 0.59 -12.70
C ILE A 6 32.86 -0.18 -12.25
N VAL A 7 32.58 -0.18 -10.94
CA VAL A 7 31.35 -0.79 -10.41
C VAL A 7 30.12 -0.15 -11.05
N LYS A 8 30.08 1.18 -11.16
CA LYS A 8 28.98 1.92 -11.80
C LYS A 8 28.86 1.56 -13.28
N THR A 9 29.97 1.47 -14.02
CA THR A 9 29.99 1.12 -15.45
C THR A 9 29.52 -0.31 -15.68
N LEU A 10 30.06 -1.29 -14.94
CA LEU A 10 29.64 -2.70 -15.05
C LEU A 10 28.18 -2.90 -14.69
N ARG A 11 27.70 -2.25 -13.60
CA ARG A 11 26.31 -2.26 -13.21
C ARG A 11 25.43 -1.71 -14.32
N LYS A 12 25.81 -0.56 -14.91
CA LYS A 12 25.08 0.03 -16.04
C LYS A 12 25.00 -0.91 -17.24
N ARG A 13 26.08 -1.57 -17.62
CA ARG A 13 26.10 -2.56 -18.71
C ARG A 13 25.13 -3.71 -18.46
N ILE A 14 25.04 -4.18 -17.19
CA ILE A 14 24.07 -5.22 -16.79
C ILE A 14 22.62 -4.68 -16.88
N THR A 15 22.38 -3.48 -16.34
CA THR A 15 21.01 -2.91 -16.31
C THR A 15 20.55 -2.48 -17.70
N ASP A 16 21.44 -2.07 -18.59
CA ASP A 16 21.13 -1.76 -19.99
C ASP A 16 20.94 -3.02 -20.86
N GLY A 17 21.13 -4.22 -20.27
CA GLY A 17 20.90 -5.50 -20.95
C GLY A 17 22.07 -6.00 -21.81
N GLU A 18 23.24 -5.37 -21.79
CA GLU A 18 24.43 -5.89 -22.47
C GLU A 18 24.84 -7.27 -21.93
N PHE A 19 24.65 -7.46 -20.62
CA PHE A 19 24.78 -8.76 -19.97
C PHE A 19 23.43 -9.18 -19.38
N PRO A 20 22.58 -9.87 -20.15
CA PRO A 20 21.26 -10.29 -19.67
C PRO A 20 21.37 -11.38 -18.58
N PRO A 21 20.29 -11.68 -17.83
CA PRO A 21 20.26 -12.75 -16.86
C PRO A 21 20.78 -14.08 -17.45
N GLY A 22 21.70 -14.74 -16.74
CA GLY A 22 22.38 -15.95 -17.18
C GLY A 22 23.61 -15.72 -18.06
N ALA A 23 23.86 -14.52 -18.54
CA ALA A 23 25.04 -14.22 -19.35
C ALA A 23 26.34 -14.33 -18.53
N THR A 24 27.39 -14.85 -19.16
CA THR A 24 28.73 -14.87 -18.60
C THR A 24 29.48 -13.58 -18.96
N LEU A 25 30.14 -12.97 -17.99
CA LEU A 25 31.01 -11.83 -18.25
C LEU A 25 32.17 -12.23 -19.15
N PRO A 26 32.73 -11.29 -19.93
CA PRO A 26 33.97 -11.48 -20.69
C PRO A 26 35.12 -12.00 -19.79
N LEU A 27 36.07 -12.63 -20.44
CA LEU A 27 37.27 -13.14 -19.73
C LEU A 27 37.88 -11.99 -18.89
N ARG A 28 38.35 -12.36 -17.69
CA ARG A 28 38.98 -11.43 -16.75
C ARG A 28 40.09 -10.60 -17.40
N SER A 29 40.96 -11.25 -18.24
CA SER A 29 42.06 -10.57 -18.94
C SER A 29 41.56 -9.46 -19.83
N LYS A 30 40.45 -9.67 -20.57
CA LYS A 30 39.82 -8.63 -21.42
C LYS A 30 39.31 -7.44 -20.62
N LEU A 31 38.62 -7.71 -19.47
CA LEU A 31 38.10 -6.62 -18.63
C LEU A 31 39.21 -5.86 -17.90
N LEU A 32 40.33 -6.53 -17.53
CA LEU A 32 41.51 -5.85 -16.97
C LEU A 32 42.15 -4.92 -17.97
N GLU A 33 42.25 -5.34 -19.24
CA GLU A 33 42.76 -4.51 -20.33
C GLU A 33 41.80 -3.34 -20.64
N GLU A 34 40.52 -3.62 -20.81
CA GLU A 34 39.47 -2.63 -21.10
C GLU A 34 39.44 -1.49 -20.07
N TYR A 35 39.49 -1.84 -18.78
CA TYR A 35 39.42 -0.84 -17.69
C TYR A 35 40.82 -0.32 -17.26
N SER A 36 41.92 -0.88 -17.78
CA SER A 36 43.29 -0.54 -17.42
C SER A 36 43.52 -0.56 -15.91
N ILE A 37 43.19 -1.68 -15.24
CA ILE A 37 43.25 -1.82 -13.79
C ILE A 37 43.97 -3.10 -13.33
N SER A 38 44.41 -3.08 -12.05
CA SER A 38 45.02 -4.24 -11.43
C SER A 38 44.00 -5.38 -11.13
N VAL A 39 44.47 -6.59 -11.07
CA VAL A 39 43.72 -7.78 -10.67
C VAL A 39 43.03 -7.57 -9.31
N ALA A 40 43.72 -6.96 -8.34
CA ALA A 40 43.18 -6.73 -7.00
C ALA A 40 42.00 -5.72 -7.02
N THR A 41 42.10 -4.65 -7.81
CA THR A 41 41.02 -3.67 -7.97
C THR A 41 39.81 -4.29 -8.65
N PHE A 42 40.04 -5.05 -9.72
CA PHE A 42 38.95 -5.76 -10.41
C PHE A 42 38.22 -6.73 -9.48
N GLN A 43 38.97 -7.52 -8.67
CA GLN A 43 38.38 -8.48 -7.74
C GLN A 43 37.47 -7.76 -6.69
N LYS A 44 37.88 -6.58 -6.21
CA LYS A 44 37.03 -5.77 -5.32
C LYS A 44 35.73 -5.34 -6.00
N CYS A 45 35.77 -4.96 -7.28
CA CYS A 45 34.58 -4.59 -8.05
C CYS A 45 33.64 -5.79 -8.21
N ILE A 46 34.16 -6.95 -8.59
CA ILE A 46 33.36 -8.19 -8.72
C ILE A 46 32.76 -8.59 -7.37
N ASN A 47 33.53 -8.57 -6.29
CA ASN A 47 33.03 -8.88 -4.95
C ASN A 47 31.90 -7.94 -4.50
N GLN A 48 32.00 -6.66 -4.87
CA GLN A 48 30.94 -5.69 -4.58
C GLN A 48 29.66 -6.02 -5.35
N LEU A 49 29.75 -6.20 -6.68
CA LEU A 49 28.59 -6.54 -7.53
C LEU A 49 27.98 -7.90 -7.16
N THR A 50 28.81 -8.83 -6.68
CA THR A 50 28.32 -10.13 -6.16
C THR A 50 27.54 -9.96 -4.85
N ARG A 51 28.03 -9.15 -3.91
CA ARG A 51 27.29 -8.82 -2.68
C ARG A 51 25.98 -8.07 -2.94
N GLU A 52 25.97 -7.24 -3.99
CA GLU A 52 24.78 -6.49 -4.43
C GLU A 52 23.81 -7.38 -5.24
N GLY A 53 24.19 -8.60 -5.61
CA GLY A 53 23.35 -9.54 -6.35
C GLY A 53 23.31 -9.36 -7.87
N PHE A 54 24.18 -8.51 -8.44
CA PHE A 54 24.32 -8.38 -9.89
C PHE A 54 25.14 -9.47 -10.54
N LEU A 55 26.01 -10.10 -9.78
CA LEU A 55 26.91 -11.15 -10.26
C LEU A 55 26.91 -12.34 -9.31
N GLU A 56 27.21 -13.51 -9.85
CA GLU A 56 27.49 -14.73 -9.08
C GLU A 56 28.68 -15.50 -9.70
N SER A 57 29.48 -16.17 -8.87
CA SER A 57 30.58 -17.04 -9.32
C SER A 57 30.04 -18.46 -9.53
N ARG A 58 30.28 -19.02 -10.71
CA ARG A 58 29.93 -20.41 -11.06
C ARG A 58 31.15 -21.30 -11.35
N GLY A 59 32.21 -21.09 -10.59
CA GLY A 59 33.44 -21.87 -10.71
C GLY A 59 34.03 -21.83 -12.12
N ILE A 60 34.14 -22.98 -12.78
CA ILE A 60 34.69 -23.10 -14.15
C ILE A 60 33.92 -22.30 -15.18
N LYS A 61 32.63 -22.06 -14.98
CA LYS A 61 31.80 -21.23 -15.85
C LYS A 61 32.06 -19.74 -15.72
N GLY A 62 32.93 -19.34 -14.80
CA GLY A 62 33.30 -17.93 -14.58
C GLY A 62 32.28 -17.12 -13.75
N THR A 63 32.28 -15.83 -13.97
CA THR A 63 31.35 -14.87 -13.33
C THR A 63 30.16 -14.64 -14.26
N VAL A 64 28.95 -14.81 -13.74
CA VAL A 64 27.72 -14.68 -14.53
C VAL A 64 26.74 -13.73 -13.87
N VAL A 65 25.84 -13.14 -14.66
CA VAL A 65 24.66 -12.44 -14.14
C VAL A 65 23.67 -13.49 -13.64
N PRO A 66 23.18 -13.41 -12.39
CA PRO A 66 22.23 -14.39 -11.87
C PRO A 66 20.92 -14.37 -12.67
N LYS A 67 20.13 -15.44 -12.55
CA LYS A 67 18.82 -15.55 -13.20
C LYS A 67 17.85 -14.44 -12.73
N TYR A 68 17.99 -13.99 -11.48
CA TYR A 68 17.12 -13.00 -10.84
C TYR A 68 17.95 -11.82 -10.28
N PRO A 69 18.51 -10.93 -11.13
CA PRO A 69 19.27 -9.79 -10.67
C PRO A 69 18.33 -8.72 -10.04
N PRO A 70 18.82 -7.92 -9.09
CA PRO A 70 17.95 -7.05 -8.26
C PRO A 70 17.16 -6.04 -9.07
N HIS A 71 17.74 -5.41 -10.09
CA HIS A 71 17.08 -4.41 -10.94
C HIS A 71 15.87 -4.92 -11.73
N LEU A 72 15.62 -6.22 -11.77
CA LEU A 72 14.49 -6.84 -12.47
C LEU A 72 13.53 -7.55 -11.50
N PHE A 73 13.96 -7.87 -10.27
CA PHE A 73 13.25 -8.80 -9.39
C PHE A 73 13.09 -8.32 -7.94
N ASP A 74 13.84 -7.30 -7.49
CA ASP A 74 13.70 -6.74 -6.14
C ASP A 74 12.76 -5.54 -6.17
N TYR A 75 11.68 -5.61 -5.42
CA TYR A 75 10.70 -4.53 -5.31
C TYR A 75 10.64 -4.00 -3.89
N ALA A 76 10.42 -2.71 -3.73
CA ALA A 76 10.19 -2.08 -2.44
C ALA A 76 8.68 -1.86 -2.21
N LEU A 77 8.20 -2.30 -1.04
CA LEU A 77 6.89 -1.93 -0.52
C LEU A 77 7.13 -0.98 0.65
N VAL A 78 6.74 0.30 0.50
CA VAL A 78 7.15 1.39 1.38
C VAL A 78 5.95 1.89 2.17
N PHE A 79 6.04 1.76 3.50
CA PHE A 79 5.00 2.17 4.45
C PHE A 79 5.44 3.44 5.20
N PRO A 80 4.50 4.34 5.54
CA PRO A 80 4.80 5.52 6.36
C PRO A 80 5.15 5.16 7.81
N GLU A 81 4.64 4.02 8.33
CA GLU A 81 4.82 3.56 9.70
C GLU A 81 5.04 2.05 9.74
N SER A 82 5.71 1.54 10.78
CA SER A 82 5.82 0.09 10.96
C SER A 82 4.47 -0.51 11.41
N PRO A 83 4.21 -1.78 11.07
CA PRO A 83 2.97 -2.45 11.49
C PRO A 83 2.77 -2.51 13.01
N GLU A 84 3.86 -2.46 13.78
CA GLU A 84 3.86 -2.46 15.25
C GLU A 84 3.50 -1.09 15.86
N GLN A 85 3.65 -0.02 15.08
CA GLN A 85 3.39 1.37 15.48
C GLN A 85 2.06 1.90 14.98
N THR A 86 1.47 1.25 13.99
CA THR A 86 0.21 1.69 13.38
C THR A 86 -0.99 0.99 14.01
N ASN A 87 -2.10 1.74 14.12
CA ASN A 87 -3.43 1.18 14.38
C ASN A 87 -4.20 0.87 13.09
N ASP A 88 -3.55 0.98 11.92
CA ASP A 88 -4.17 0.72 10.63
C ASP A 88 -4.03 -0.77 10.27
N SER A 89 -5.13 -1.50 10.30
CA SER A 89 -5.21 -2.93 9.95
C SER A 89 -4.82 -3.24 8.50
N PHE A 90 -4.83 -2.24 7.62
CA PHE A 90 -4.44 -2.41 6.22
C PHE A 90 -2.94 -2.71 6.04
N PHE A 91 -2.06 -2.09 6.84
CA PHE A 91 -0.63 -2.30 6.68
C PHE A 91 -0.19 -3.74 6.99
N PRO A 92 -0.61 -4.35 8.11
CA PRO A 92 -0.37 -5.78 8.34
C PRO A 92 -0.99 -6.68 7.27
N ALA A 93 -2.21 -6.41 6.82
CA ALA A 93 -2.87 -7.19 5.78
C ALA A 93 -2.07 -7.15 4.45
N LEU A 94 -1.65 -5.95 4.04
CA LEU A 94 -0.88 -5.77 2.80
C LEU A 94 0.51 -6.40 2.89
N ARG A 95 1.21 -6.26 4.04
CA ARG A 95 2.50 -6.90 4.27
C ARG A 95 2.39 -8.42 4.16
N ASN A 96 1.44 -9.03 4.88
CA ASN A 96 1.26 -10.48 4.88
C ASN A 96 0.89 -11.00 3.48
N ALA A 97 0.00 -10.30 2.77
CA ALA A 97 -0.33 -10.62 1.39
C ALA A 97 0.89 -10.48 0.46
N GLY A 98 1.76 -9.50 0.71
CA GLY A 98 3.00 -9.29 -0.02
C GLY A 98 3.99 -10.45 0.15
N GLU A 99 4.15 -10.96 1.37
CA GLU A 99 5.00 -12.11 1.67
C GLU A 99 4.50 -13.38 0.96
N GLN A 100 3.18 -13.61 0.98
CA GLN A 100 2.55 -14.73 0.25
C GLN A 100 2.70 -14.58 -1.26
N PHE A 101 2.44 -13.38 -1.78
CA PHE A 101 2.57 -13.09 -3.20
C PHE A 101 4.00 -13.31 -3.71
N ALA A 102 5.02 -12.89 -2.95
CA ALA A 102 6.42 -13.13 -3.28
C ALA A 102 6.78 -14.62 -3.23
N ALA A 103 6.24 -15.38 -2.26
CA ALA A 103 6.46 -16.83 -2.16
C ALA A 103 5.89 -17.61 -3.36
N GLU A 104 4.74 -17.18 -3.88
CA GLU A 104 4.09 -17.78 -5.05
C GLU A 104 4.73 -17.35 -6.38
N ASN A 105 5.47 -16.23 -6.41
CA ASN A 105 6.07 -15.64 -7.60
C ASN A 105 7.61 -15.56 -7.47
N PRO A 106 8.37 -16.60 -7.85
CA PRO A 106 9.84 -16.64 -7.69
C PRO A 106 10.60 -15.48 -8.36
N GLY A 107 9.96 -14.79 -9.31
CA GLY A 107 10.48 -13.58 -9.96
C GLY A 107 10.19 -12.28 -9.21
N ILE A 108 9.70 -12.35 -7.97
CA ILE A 108 9.40 -11.17 -7.15
C ILE A 108 10.00 -11.36 -5.77
N ARG A 109 10.90 -10.46 -5.38
CA ARG A 109 11.41 -10.35 -4.02
C ARG A 109 10.96 -9.01 -3.46
N LEU A 110 10.16 -9.03 -2.39
CA LEU A 110 9.67 -7.84 -1.72
C LEU A 110 10.57 -7.47 -0.54
N ARG A 111 10.98 -6.19 -0.52
CA ARG A 111 11.64 -5.56 0.62
C ARG A 111 10.69 -4.54 1.23
N HIS A 112 10.49 -4.63 2.54
CA HIS A 112 9.66 -3.68 3.26
C HIS A 112 10.53 -2.54 3.80
N TYR A 113 10.05 -1.31 3.63
CA TYR A 113 10.66 -0.09 4.16
C TYR A 113 9.62 0.64 5.01
N PHE A 114 10.01 1.08 6.18
CA PHE A 114 9.17 1.82 7.12
C PHE A 114 9.81 3.19 7.34
N VAL A 115 9.38 4.16 6.55
CA VAL A 115 10.13 5.43 6.40
C VAL A 115 9.85 6.46 7.49
N GLY A 116 9.04 6.10 8.50
CA GLY A 116 8.82 6.86 9.75
C GLY A 116 7.89 8.05 9.62
N GLY A 117 6.87 8.08 10.47
CA GLY A 117 6.05 9.17 10.97
C GLY A 117 5.57 10.27 10.04
N MET A 118 5.27 11.41 10.68
CA MET A 118 4.68 12.59 10.02
C MET A 118 5.61 13.33 9.05
N GLU A 119 6.92 13.04 9.09
CA GLU A 119 7.91 13.56 8.14
C GLU A 119 8.67 12.39 7.47
N PRO A 120 8.05 11.70 6.50
CA PRO A 120 8.62 10.49 5.87
C PRO A 120 9.85 10.78 4.98
N HIS A 121 10.46 11.95 5.10
CA HIS A 121 11.48 12.44 4.18
C HIS A 121 12.92 12.40 4.73
N THR A 122 13.12 12.05 6.01
CA THR A 122 14.43 12.26 6.68
C THR A 122 14.96 11.07 7.49
N GLY A 123 14.42 9.87 7.31
CA GLY A 123 14.85 8.69 8.06
C GLY A 123 15.90 7.84 7.33
N LYS A 124 16.69 7.07 8.10
CA LYS A 124 17.68 6.11 7.56
C LYS A 124 17.08 5.14 6.52
N GLU A 125 15.85 4.72 6.71
CA GLU A 125 15.12 3.86 5.78
C GLU A 125 14.88 4.54 4.43
N MET A 126 14.52 5.83 4.42
CA MET A 126 14.36 6.61 3.19
C MET A 126 15.71 6.82 2.48
N GLU A 127 16.77 7.13 3.21
CA GLU A 127 18.13 7.24 2.65
C GLU A 127 18.57 5.91 2.02
N GLN A 128 18.28 4.80 2.68
CA GLN A 128 18.57 3.46 2.16
C GLN A 128 17.75 3.14 0.91
N LEU A 129 16.47 3.49 0.88
CA LEU A 129 15.59 3.34 -0.29
C LEU A 129 16.14 4.12 -1.48
N ILE A 130 16.49 5.40 -1.29
CA ILE A 130 17.10 6.27 -2.30
C ILE A 130 18.42 5.68 -2.78
N GLY A 131 19.29 5.26 -1.87
CA GLY A 131 20.56 4.63 -2.19
C GLY A 131 20.39 3.36 -3.03
N ASN A 132 19.40 2.53 -2.70
CA ASN A 132 19.11 1.32 -3.45
C ASN A 132 18.54 1.62 -4.84
N ALA A 133 17.64 2.62 -4.97
CA ALA A 133 17.12 3.06 -6.26
C ALA A 133 18.24 3.60 -7.17
N ARG A 134 19.07 4.52 -6.67
CA ARG A 134 20.24 5.08 -7.40
C ARG A 134 21.24 4.03 -7.86
N ASN A 135 21.39 2.93 -7.09
CA ASN A 135 22.28 1.84 -7.41
C ASN A 135 21.59 0.71 -8.21
N HIS A 136 20.39 0.94 -8.73
CA HIS A 136 19.63 -0.05 -9.49
C HIS A 136 19.42 -1.39 -8.74
N LEU A 137 19.32 -1.33 -7.40
CA LEU A 137 19.05 -2.48 -6.55
C LEU A 137 17.55 -2.76 -6.39
N LEU A 138 16.71 -2.03 -7.12
CA LEU A 138 15.26 -2.18 -7.12
C LEU A 138 14.73 -2.20 -8.55
N ALA A 139 13.80 -3.11 -8.81
CA ALA A 139 13.03 -3.20 -10.03
C ALA A 139 11.84 -2.20 -10.03
N GLY A 140 11.39 -1.81 -8.85
CA GLY A 140 10.32 -0.85 -8.67
C GLY A 140 9.96 -0.60 -7.22
N ILE A 141 9.20 0.47 -6.99
CA ILE A 141 8.82 0.97 -5.66
C ILE A 141 7.31 1.18 -5.62
N ILE A 142 6.65 0.62 -4.60
CA ILE A 142 5.23 0.82 -4.34
C ILE A 142 5.09 1.57 -3.01
N PHE A 143 4.60 2.80 -3.05
CA PHE A 143 4.30 3.60 -1.87
C PHE A 143 2.89 3.32 -1.37
N VAL A 144 2.73 3.16 -0.06
CA VAL A 144 1.46 2.84 0.59
C VAL A 144 0.96 4.02 1.40
N ASN A 145 -0.17 4.60 1.01
CA ASN A 145 -0.87 5.71 1.66
C ASN A 145 -0.09 7.04 1.76
N PHE A 146 1.00 7.20 1.02
CA PHE A 146 1.68 8.49 0.90
C PHE A 146 2.39 8.63 -0.44
N VAL A 147 2.73 9.86 -0.79
CA VAL A 147 3.55 10.21 -1.95
C VAL A 147 4.79 10.93 -1.45
N PRO A 148 6.00 10.52 -1.87
CA PRO A 148 7.20 11.24 -1.48
C PRO A 148 7.23 12.67 -2.05
N SER A 149 7.99 13.57 -1.41
CA SER A 149 8.16 14.94 -1.89
C SER A 149 8.78 14.96 -3.30
N VAL A 150 8.61 16.08 -4.01
CA VAL A 150 9.14 16.25 -5.38
C VAL A 150 10.66 16.07 -5.44
N GLU A 151 11.36 16.46 -4.38
CA GLU A 151 12.80 16.29 -4.25
C GLU A 151 13.17 14.81 -4.20
N ILE A 152 12.48 14.03 -3.37
CA ILE A 152 12.68 12.58 -3.26
C ILE A 152 12.29 11.88 -4.57
N GLN A 153 11.21 12.30 -5.22
CA GLN A 153 10.81 11.75 -6.51
C GLN A 153 11.93 11.84 -7.55
N LYS A 154 12.65 12.98 -7.59
CA LYS A 154 13.80 13.15 -8.48
C LYS A 154 14.94 12.19 -8.15
N GLU A 155 15.18 11.96 -6.86
CA GLU A 155 16.23 11.06 -6.37
C GLU A 155 15.96 9.57 -6.67
N LEU A 156 14.68 9.20 -6.77
CA LEU A 156 14.27 7.83 -7.06
C LEU A 156 14.33 7.47 -8.55
N GLN A 157 14.45 8.46 -9.45
CA GLN A 157 14.58 8.17 -10.88
C GLN A 157 15.93 7.50 -11.19
N PRO A 158 15.99 6.53 -12.12
CA PRO A 158 14.93 6.08 -13.03
C PRO A 158 14.09 4.90 -12.52
N CYS A 159 14.06 4.60 -11.20
CA CYS A 159 13.32 3.46 -10.67
C CYS A 159 11.80 3.67 -10.86
N PRO A 160 11.07 2.74 -11.47
CA PRO A 160 9.62 2.83 -11.60
C PRO A 160 8.93 2.91 -10.24
N CYS A 161 7.91 3.76 -10.10
CA CYS A 161 7.17 3.95 -8.87
C CYS A 161 5.66 3.87 -9.12
N ALA A 162 4.92 3.33 -8.15
CA ALA A 162 3.46 3.35 -8.12
C ALA A 162 2.97 3.69 -6.69
N VAL A 163 1.73 4.13 -6.57
CA VAL A 163 1.15 4.54 -5.28
C VAL A 163 -0.14 3.79 -5.01
N ILE A 164 -0.25 3.17 -3.85
CA ILE A 164 -1.52 2.69 -3.29
C ILE A 164 -2.05 3.80 -2.40
N SER A 165 -3.17 4.43 -2.75
CA SER A 165 -3.69 5.58 -2.02
C SER A 165 -5.15 5.41 -1.62
N ARG A 166 -5.47 5.73 -0.38
CA ARG A 166 -6.86 5.91 0.09
C ARG A 166 -7.36 7.33 -0.14
N ARG A 167 -6.46 8.24 -0.53
CA ARG A 167 -6.75 9.66 -0.77
C ARG A 167 -6.82 9.90 -2.26
N LYS A 168 -7.62 10.89 -2.68
CA LYS A 168 -7.63 11.31 -4.08
C LYS A 168 -6.25 11.82 -4.50
N ALA A 169 -5.89 11.45 -5.71
CA ALA A 169 -4.56 11.58 -6.31
C ALA A 169 -4.09 13.00 -6.66
N ASP A 170 -4.59 14.08 -6.05
CA ASP A 170 -4.14 15.45 -6.38
C ASP A 170 -2.62 15.64 -6.18
N SER A 171 -1.99 14.79 -5.35
CA SER A 171 -0.55 14.72 -5.16
C SER A 171 0.14 13.58 -5.93
N CYS A 172 -0.61 12.69 -6.59
CA CYS A 172 -0.06 11.50 -7.26
C CYS A 172 0.15 11.68 -8.77
N HIS A 173 -0.05 12.87 -9.34
CA HIS A 173 -0.02 13.10 -10.80
C HIS A 173 1.26 12.64 -11.50
N ASN A 174 2.35 12.44 -10.77
CA ASN A 174 3.62 11.99 -11.32
C ASN A 174 3.82 10.47 -11.29
N TYR A 175 2.88 9.72 -10.68
CA TYR A 175 2.96 8.26 -10.59
C TYR A 175 1.63 7.60 -10.97
N PRO A 176 1.66 6.41 -11.55
CA PRO A 176 0.47 5.57 -11.61
C PRO A 176 0.00 5.25 -10.19
N SER A 177 -1.30 5.30 -9.97
CA SER A 177 -1.88 5.13 -8.64
C SER A 177 -3.06 4.17 -8.64
N LEU A 178 -3.26 3.54 -7.49
CA LEU A 178 -4.41 2.71 -7.19
C LEU A 178 -5.24 3.38 -6.10
N GLU A 179 -6.53 3.55 -6.35
CA GLU A 179 -7.50 4.10 -5.42
C GLU A 179 -8.56 3.06 -5.01
N PHE A 180 -9.14 3.26 -3.83
CA PHE A 180 -10.24 2.43 -3.33
C PHE A 180 -11.59 3.05 -3.68
N ASP A 181 -12.51 2.23 -4.22
CA ASP A 181 -13.87 2.66 -4.59
C ASP A 181 -14.77 2.72 -3.34
N VAL A 182 -14.65 3.82 -2.60
CA VAL A 182 -15.41 4.07 -1.37
C VAL A 182 -16.88 4.32 -1.67
N GLU A 183 -17.21 4.87 -2.84
CA GLU A 183 -18.58 5.08 -3.30
C GLU A 183 -19.30 3.74 -3.49
N SER A 184 -18.67 2.77 -4.15
CA SER A 184 -19.21 1.40 -4.28
C SER A 184 -19.28 0.69 -2.94
N LEU A 185 -18.33 0.92 -2.03
CA LEU A 185 -18.36 0.38 -0.67
C LEU A 185 -19.60 0.87 0.09
N LEU A 186 -19.86 2.18 0.08
CA LEU A 186 -21.06 2.73 0.72
C LEU A 186 -22.32 2.15 0.09
N ALA A 187 -22.41 2.08 -1.24
CA ALA A 187 -23.55 1.51 -1.94
C ALA A 187 -23.85 0.07 -1.52
N GLN A 188 -22.81 -0.77 -1.37
CA GLN A 188 -22.95 -2.15 -0.89
C GLN A 188 -23.42 -2.19 0.56
N CYS A 189 -22.83 -1.40 1.46
CA CYS A 189 -23.27 -1.27 2.85
C CYS A 189 -24.74 -0.85 2.93
N LEU A 190 -25.14 0.20 2.20
CA LEU A 190 -26.54 0.67 2.17
C LEU A 190 -27.48 -0.42 1.66
N THR A 191 -27.10 -1.18 0.64
CA THR A 191 -27.89 -2.27 0.09
C THR A 191 -28.10 -3.38 1.13
N ALA A 192 -27.06 -3.78 1.85
CA ALA A 192 -27.15 -4.79 2.90
C ALA A 192 -28.05 -4.32 4.07
N LEU A 193 -27.84 -3.11 4.54
CA LEU A 193 -28.63 -2.54 5.64
C LEU A 193 -30.11 -2.36 5.26
N ARG A 194 -30.41 -1.93 4.02
CA ARG A 194 -31.77 -1.80 3.51
C ARG A 194 -32.48 -3.19 3.38
N LYS A 195 -31.74 -4.24 3.01
CA LYS A 195 -32.27 -5.63 3.03
C LYS A 195 -32.69 -6.05 4.44
N GLN A 196 -32.02 -5.55 5.48
CA GLN A 196 -32.40 -5.74 6.88
C GLN A 196 -33.55 -4.80 7.31
N ARG A 197 -34.23 -4.11 6.36
CA ARG A 197 -35.33 -3.15 6.57
C ARG A 197 -34.92 -1.91 7.36
N ARG A 198 -33.63 -1.54 7.37
CA ARG A 198 -33.16 -0.30 7.99
C ARG A 198 -33.39 0.86 7.04
N LYS A 199 -33.86 1.98 7.59
CA LYS A 199 -34.28 3.16 6.81
C LYS A 199 -33.44 4.40 7.14
N ARG A 200 -33.00 4.54 8.37
CA ARG A 200 -32.24 5.69 8.88
C ARG A 200 -30.78 5.27 9.04
N ILE A 201 -30.00 5.42 7.96
CA ILE A 201 -28.64 4.93 7.89
C ILE A 201 -27.65 6.09 7.96
N ALA A 202 -26.78 6.10 8.97
CA ALA A 202 -25.62 6.98 9.05
C ALA A 202 -24.38 6.28 8.49
N ALA A 203 -23.35 7.07 8.14
CA ALA A 203 -22.09 6.55 7.68
C ALA A 203 -20.90 7.24 8.36
N LEU A 204 -19.88 6.43 8.71
CA LEU A 204 -18.57 6.90 9.15
C LEU A 204 -17.60 6.79 8.00
N VAL A 205 -16.92 7.87 7.68
CA VAL A 205 -15.91 7.92 6.64
C VAL A 205 -14.64 8.55 7.18
N TYR A 206 -13.51 8.20 6.58
CA TYR A 206 -12.25 8.87 6.90
C TYR A 206 -12.29 10.33 6.43
N GLN A 207 -11.98 11.29 7.33
CA GLN A 207 -12.13 12.72 7.03
C GLN A 207 -11.22 13.25 5.91
N ASN A 208 -10.07 12.58 5.67
CA ASN A 208 -9.08 13.04 4.69
C ASN A 208 -9.41 12.56 3.26
N ILE A 209 -10.67 12.69 2.84
CA ILE A 209 -11.10 12.48 1.45
C ILE A 209 -11.49 13.81 0.82
N SER A 210 -11.49 13.89 -0.51
CA SER A 210 -11.83 15.16 -1.19
C SER A 210 -13.27 15.57 -0.95
N VAL A 211 -13.53 16.88 -0.99
CA VAL A 211 -14.87 17.46 -0.82
C VAL A 211 -15.84 16.91 -1.87
N GLU A 212 -15.41 16.75 -3.11
CA GLU A 212 -16.24 16.20 -4.19
C GLU A 212 -16.65 14.75 -3.90
N ARG A 213 -15.75 13.94 -3.29
CA ARG A 213 -16.06 12.58 -2.88
C ARG A 213 -17.03 12.58 -1.70
N LEU A 214 -16.85 13.45 -0.72
CA LEU A 214 -17.81 13.63 0.39
C LEU A 214 -19.21 13.96 -0.14
N ILE A 215 -19.32 14.88 -1.10
CA ILE A 215 -20.62 15.26 -1.72
C ILE A 215 -21.23 14.03 -2.43
N ARG A 216 -20.43 13.21 -3.15
CA ARG A 216 -20.96 12.00 -3.79
C ARG A 216 -21.43 10.96 -2.80
N LEU A 217 -20.72 10.76 -1.68
CA LEU A 217 -21.14 9.87 -0.60
C LEU A 217 -22.42 10.37 0.07
N GLN A 218 -22.51 11.69 0.35
CA GLN A 218 -23.68 12.29 0.97
C GLN A 218 -24.94 12.13 0.13
N LYS A 219 -24.83 12.22 -1.19
CA LYS A 219 -25.96 11.99 -2.12
C LYS A 219 -26.52 10.56 -2.09
N GLN A 220 -25.79 9.59 -1.59
CA GLN A 220 -26.26 8.21 -1.44
C GLN A 220 -27.05 7.98 -0.15
N LEU A 221 -26.86 8.83 0.85
CA LEU A 221 -27.58 8.82 2.12
C LEU A 221 -28.94 9.52 1.99
N ASP A 222 -29.68 9.58 3.10
CA ASP A 222 -30.95 10.29 3.17
C ASP A 222 -30.73 11.82 2.98
N PRO A 223 -31.32 12.45 1.95
CA PRO A 223 -31.19 13.89 1.74
C PRO A 223 -31.75 14.75 2.90
N GLY A 224 -32.65 14.19 3.69
CA GLY A 224 -33.21 14.88 4.87
C GLY A 224 -32.24 14.96 6.04
N HIS A 225 -31.15 14.18 6.00
CA HIS A 225 -30.18 14.06 7.08
C HIS A 225 -28.73 14.11 6.58
N PRO A 226 -28.29 15.23 6.00
CA PRO A 226 -26.91 15.38 5.52
C PRO A 226 -25.87 15.22 6.64
N GLU A 227 -26.24 15.52 7.89
CA GLU A 227 -25.40 15.38 9.08
C GLU A 227 -25.12 13.92 9.48
N TRP A 228 -25.73 12.95 8.82
CA TRP A 228 -25.48 11.52 9.08
C TRP A 228 -24.26 10.97 8.34
N LEU A 229 -23.60 11.75 7.50
CA LEU A 229 -22.26 11.46 7.02
C LEU A 229 -21.23 12.10 7.95
N LEU A 230 -20.56 11.30 8.77
CA LEU A 230 -19.56 11.75 9.74
C LEU A 230 -18.15 11.47 9.23
N GLY A 231 -17.39 12.53 9.01
CA GLY A 231 -15.94 12.44 8.77
C GLY A 231 -15.21 12.31 10.11
N ILE A 232 -14.52 11.19 10.34
CA ILE A 232 -13.76 10.94 11.57
C ILE A 232 -12.31 10.55 11.25
N ASP A 233 -11.43 10.65 12.25
CA ASP A 233 -10.01 10.41 12.12
C ASP A 233 -9.53 9.45 13.20
N HIS A 234 -8.53 8.62 12.88
CA HIS A 234 -7.89 7.70 13.85
C HIS A 234 -6.63 8.28 14.50
N ILE A 235 -6.32 9.56 14.25
CA ILE A 235 -5.15 10.22 14.87
C ILE A 235 -5.26 10.15 16.41
N HIS A 236 -4.17 9.79 17.05
CA HIS A 236 -4.05 9.78 18.50
C HIS A 236 -4.52 11.11 19.13
N GLY A 237 -5.41 11.02 20.13
CA GLY A 237 -6.03 12.17 20.80
C GLY A 237 -7.39 12.58 20.25
N ARG A 238 -7.82 12.12 19.07
CA ARG A 238 -9.16 12.42 18.53
C ARG A 238 -10.25 11.42 18.89
N ALA A 239 -9.91 10.29 19.50
CA ALA A 239 -10.88 9.26 19.90
C ALA A 239 -12.04 9.82 20.74
N LEU A 240 -11.76 10.75 21.67
CA LEU A 240 -12.79 11.40 22.49
C LEU A 240 -13.74 12.25 21.63
N LEU A 241 -13.23 13.02 20.67
CA LEU A 241 -14.05 13.85 19.78
C LEU A 241 -14.94 12.97 18.88
N ASN A 242 -14.38 11.95 18.30
CA ASN A 242 -15.10 10.98 17.48
C ASN A 242 -16.22 10.28 18.28
N ARG A 243 -15.92 9.86 19.53
CA ARG A 243 -16.90 9.28 20.45
C ARG A 243 -18.04 10.27 20.78
N ASN A 244 -17.71 11.53 21.02
CA ASN A 244 -18.71 12.57 21.28
C ASN A 244 -19.62 12.82 20.07
N LEU A 245 -19.08 12.82 18.84
CA LEU A 245 -19.88 12.93 17.62
C LEU A 245 -20.87 11.76 17.50
N LEU A 246 -20.43 10.54 17.73
CA LEU A 246 -21.32 9.37 17.74
C LEU A 246 -22.37 9.45 18.85
N LYS A 247 -22.00 9.90 20.06
CA LYS A 247 -22.95 10.09 21.15
C LYS A 247 -24.02 11.13 20.82
N LEU A 248 -23.66 12.26 20.19
CA LEU A 248 -24.59 13.27 19.74
C LEU A 248 -25.60 12.71 18.74
N LEU A 249 -25.16 11.85 17.84
CA LEU A 249 -26.00 11.24 16.84
C LEU A 249 -26.95 10.17 17.42
N PHE A 250 -26.44 9.27 18.27
CA PHE A 250 -27.19 8.12 18.75
C PHE A 250 -27.93 8.33 20.08
N LYS A 251 -27.67 9.42 20.79
CA LYS A 251 -28.38 9.76 22.06
C LYS A 251 -29.81 10.30 21.82
N ARG A 252 -30.17 10.58 20.57
CA ARG A 252 -31.53 11.04 20.19
C ARG A 252 -32.59 9.93 20.44
N PRO A 253 -33.88 10.29 20.52
CA PRO A 253 -34.99 9.33 20.59
C PRO A 253 -34.92 8.29 19.44
N ALA A 254 -35.46 7.11 19.69
CA ALA A 254 -35.36 5.98 18.75
C ALA A 254 -35.98 6.26 17.36
N ASN A 255 -36.95 7.14 17.26
CA ASN A 255 -37.57 7.57 15.99
C ASN A 255 -36.78 8.66 15.25
N GLU A 256 -35.81 9.31 15.89
CA GLU A 256 -35.02 10.42 15.35
C GLU A 256 -33.57 10.07 15.09
N ARG A 257 -33.04 8.99 15.71
CA ARG A 257 -31.67 8.55 15.52
C ARG A 257 -31.55 7.57 14.36
N PRO A 258 -30.34 7.37 13.82
CA PRO A 258 -30.08 6.27 12.90
C PRO A 258 -30.39 4.89 13.50
N ASP A 259 -30.96 3.99 12.70
CA ASP A 259 -31.19 2.59 13.05
C ASP A 259 -30.15 1.65 12.44
N ALA A 260 -29.20 2.22 11.69
CA ALA A 260 -28.06 1.52 11.14
C ALA A 260 -26.85 2.44 10.93
N LEU A 261 -25.65 1.85 10.86
CA LEU A 261 -24.40 2.53 10.67
C LEU A 261 -23.54 1.78 9.64
N ALA A 262 -23.17 2.48 8.56
CA ALA A 262 -22.15 2.04 7.61
C ALA A 262 -20.79 2.58 8.04
N VAL A 263 -19.81 1.70 8.26
CA VAL A 263 -18.46 2.05 8.71
C VAL A 263 -17.47 1.82 7.57
N LEU A 264 -17.08 2.90 6.87
CA LEU A 264 -16.29 2.80 5.65
C LEU A 264 -14.76 2.63 5.90
N ASN A 265 -14.37 2.45 7.15
CA ASN A 265 -13.02 2.08 7.55
C ASN A 265 -13.11 1.22 8.83
N GLU A 266 -12.66 -0.03 8.76
CA GLU A 266 -12.75 -1.00 9.88
C GLU A 266 -12.08 -0.53 11.18
N ASN A 267 -11.07 0.36 11.07
CA ASN A 267 -10.38 0.91 12.24
C ASN A 267 -11.32 1.75 13.14
N PHE A 268 -12.51 2.12 12.65
CA PHE A 268 -13.54 2.83 13.43
C PHE A 268 -14.58 1.91 14.07
N MET A 269 -14.57 0.62 13.74
CA MET A 269 -15.55 -0.33 14.29
C MET A 269 -15.46 -0.47 15.81
N PRO A 270 -14.26 -0.60 16.44
CA PRO A 270 -14.18 -0.67 17.89
C PRO A 270 -14.82 0.55 18.57
N LEU A 271 -14.49 1.75 18.11
CA LEU A 271 -15.05 3.00 18.63
C LEU A 271 -16.59 3.05 18.48
N ALA A 272 -17.10 2.66 17.33
CA ALA A 272 -18.55 2.66 17.06
C ALA A 272 -19.27 1.67 18.00
N VAL A 273 -18.78 0.43 18.11
CA VAL A 273 -19.37 -0.61 18.95
C VAL A 273 -19.35 -0.24 20.44
N GLU A 274 -18.20 0.24 20.93
CA GLU A 274 -18.05 0.71 22.31
C GLU A 274 -19.00 1.88 22.63
N THR A 275 -19.08 2.87 21.73
CA THR A 275 -19.93 4.04 21.93
C THR A 275 -21.42 3.67 21.95
N LEU A 276 -21.86 2.76 21.06
CA LEU A 276 -23.22 2.26 21.07
C LEU A 276 -23.52 1.50 22.38
N ALA A 277 -22.60 0.66 22.83
CA ALA A 277 -22.75 -0.07 24.09
C ALA A 277 -22.85 0.87 25.31
N GLU A 278 -22.02 1.92 25.38
CA GLU A 278 -22.10 2.95 26.43
C GLU A 278 -23.46 3.67 26.45
N LEU A 279 -24.14 3.77 25.32
CA LEU A 279 -25.49 4.34 25.20
C LEU A 279 -26.60 3.30 25.50
N GLY A 280 -26.26 2.08 25.88
CA GLY A 280 -27.20 0.99 26.11
C GLY A 280 -27.80 0.42 24.83
N LEU A 281 -27.22 0.72 23.66
CA LEU A 281 -27.66 0.23 22.37
C LEU A 281 -26.88 -1.05 22.01
N LYS A 282 -27.58 -2.10 21.62
CA LYS A 282 -26.96 -3.35 21.21
C LYS A 282 -26.54 -3.27 19.73
N PRO A 283 -25.20 -3.26 19.43
CA PRO A 283 -24.72 -3.28 18.05
C PRO A 283 -25.22 -4.53 17.32
N GLY A 284 -25.58 -4.37 16.03
CA GLY A 284 -26.17 -5.43 15.21
C GLY A 284 -27.66 -5.69 15.47
N ARG A 285 -28.23 -5.30 16.62
CA ARG A 285 -29.65 -5.46 16.94
C ARG A 285 -30.41 -4.12 16.92
N ASP A 286 -30.04 -3.20 17.82
CA ASP A 286 -30.71 -1.91 17.96
C ASP A 286 -30.21 -0.93 16.89
N VAL A 287 -28.93 -1.05 16.51
CA VAL A 287 -28.28 -0.38 15.39
C VAL A 287 -27.60 -1.45 14.53
N ALA A 288 -28.11 -1.69 13.32
CA ALA A 288 -27.48 -2.63 12.38
C ALA A 288 -26.15 -2.05 11.87
N LEU A 289 -25.17 -2.93 11.60
CA LEU A 289 -23.84 -2.54 11.19
C LEU A 289 -23.48 -3.15 9.84
N ALA A 290 -22.89 -2.34 8.98
CA ALA A 290 -22.17 -2.82 7.79
C ALA A 290 -20.82 -2.11 7.74
N SER A 291 -19.76 -2.85 7.43
CA SER A 291 -18.41 -2.31 7.53
C SER A 291 -17.50 -2.73 6.39
N HIS A 292 -16.53 -1.87 6.11
CA HIS A 292 -15.31 -2.26 5.42
C HIS A 292 -14.50 -3.26 6.25
N CYS A 293 -13.80 -4.17 5.58
CA CYS A 293 -12.66 -4.88 6.15
C CYS A 293 -11.55 -5.06 5.11
N ASN A 294 -10.35 -5.39 5.56
CA ASN A 294 -9.28 -5.87 4.67
C ASN A 294 -9.36 -7.40 4.57
N PHE A 295 -8.98 -7.97 3.44
CA PHE A 295 -8.90 -9.43 3.28
C PHE A 295 -7.49 -9.83 2.82
N PRO A 296 -6.81 -10.78 3.51
CA PRO A 296 -7.24 -11.48 4.72
C PRO A 296 -7.49 -10.54 5.91
N MET A 297 -8.46 -10.88 6.74
CA MET A 297 -8.82 -10.02 7.87
C MET A 297 -7.73 -10.05 8.95
N THR A 298 -7.30 -8.86 9.35
CA THR A 298 -6.33 -8.67 10.45
C THR A 298 -6.96 -8.02 11.69
N GLY A 299 -8.16 -7.44 11.53
CA GLY A 299 -8.91 -6.76 12.60
C GLY A 299 -9.93 -7.65 13.30
N THR A 300 -10.54 -7.11 14.37
CA THR A 300 -11.59 -7.79 15.14
C THR A 300 -12.90 -7.85 14.34
N GLN A 301 -13.45 -9.04 14.21
CA GLN A 301 -14.79 -9.24 13.67
C GLN A 301 -15.85 -9.06 14.75
N TYR A 302 -16.85 -8.25 14.46
CA TYR A 302 -18.02 -8.09 15.32
C TYR A 302 -19.16 -8.95 14.78
N PRO A 303 -19.75 -9.86 15.58
CA PRO A 303 -20.88 -10.66 15.16
C PRO A 303 -22.06 -9.76 14.80
N ASN A 304 -22.85 -10.18 13.81
CA ASN A 304 -24.01 -9.46 13.29
C ASN A 304 -23.69 -8.13 12.56
N ALA A 305 -22.49 -7.99 12.00
CA ALA A 305 -22.16 -6.94 11.03
C ALA A 305 -21.94 -7.55 9.65
N ASP A 306 -22.42 -6.90 8.60
CA ASP A 306 -22.08 -7.25 7.22
C ASP A 306 -20.73 -6.67 6.85
N TYR A 307 -19.87 -7.47 6.19
CA TYR A 307 -18.53 -7.03 5.81
C TYR A 307 -18.33 -7.02 4.30
N PHE A 308 -17.72 -5.96 3.82
CA PHE A 308 -17.29 -5.76 2.44
C PHE A 308 -15.78 -5.46 2.43
N ALA A 309 -15.03 -6.24 1.65
CA ALA A 309 -13.58 -6.25 1.77
C ALA A 309 -12.87 -5.77 0.51
N TYR A 310 -11.75 -5.11 0.71
CA TYR A 310 -10.72 -5.00 -0.30
C TYR A 310 -9.70 -6.14 -0.12
N SER A 311 -9.50 -6.93 -1.17
CA SER A 311 -8.50 -8.00 -1.17
C SER A 311 -7.10 -7.38 -1.24
N ALA A 312 -6.26 -7.62 -0.24
CA ALA A 312 -4.88 -7.16 -0.24
C ALA A 312 -4.08 -7.79 -1.41
N ARG A 313 -4.45 -9.00 -1.84
CA ARG A 313 -3.89 -9.64 -3.03
C ARG A 313 -4.24 -8.86 -4.30
N ASP A 314 -5.53 -8.55 -4.52
CA ASP A 314 -5.97 -7.78 -5.69
C ASP A 314 -5.31 -6.40 -5.73
N VAL A 315 -5.13 -5.77 -4.55
CA VAL A 315 -4.41 -4.50 -4.39
C VAL A 315 -2.96 -4.63 -4.87
N LEU A 316 -2.24 -5.67 -4.44
CA LEU A 316 -0.86 -5.90 -4.84
C LEU A 316 -0.73 -6.22 -6.33
N GLU A 317 -1.53 -7.14 -6.85
CA GLU A 317 -1.53 -7.50 -8.27
C GLU A 317 -1.78 -6.26 -9.15
N THR A 318 -2.76 -5.43 -8.76
CA THR A 318 -3.05 -4.19 -9.47
C THR A 318 -1.89 -3.20 -9.38
N ALA A 319 -1.28 -3.04 -8.20
CA ALA A 319 -0.13 -2.14 -8.01
C ALA A 319 1.09 -2.59 -8.83
N PHE A 320 1.37 -3.91 -8.90
CA PHE A 320 2.42 -4.45 -9.76
C PHE A 320 2.13 -4.24 -11.25
N ASN A 321 0.88 -4.39 -11.68
CA ASN A 321 0.49 -4.13 -13.07
C ASN A 321 0.65 -2.66 -13.43
N LEU A 322 0.27 -1.75 -12.54
CA LEU A 322 0.50 -0.31 -12.71
C LEU A 322 1.99 -0.01 -12.82
N LEU A 323 2.80 -0.57 -11.92
CA LEU A 323 4.24 -0.36 -11.88
C LEU A 323 4.94 -0.78 -13.19
N LYS A 324 4.47 -1.86 -13.83
CA LYS A 324 5.09 -2.44 -15.02
C LYS A 324 4.59 -1.84 -16.34
N HIS A 325 3.35 -1.38 -16.39
CA HIS A 325 2.67 -1.13 -17.66
C HIS A 325 1.96 0.22 -17.75
N ALA A 326 1.80 0.95 -16.65
CA ALA A 326 1.03 2.18 -16.65
C ALA A 326 1.89 3.42 -16.88
N GLU A 327 1.34 4.39 -17.59
CA GLU A 327 1.90 5.72 -17.70
C GLU A 327 1.62 6.54 -16.44
N ASN A 328 2.43 7.59 -16.22
CA ASN A 328 2.21 8.54 -15.12
C ASN A 328 0.80 9.15 -15.21
N GLY A 329 0.15 9.30 -14.05
CA GLY A 329 -1.22 9.81 -13.96
C GLY A 329 -2.31 8.76 -14.21
N THR A 330 -1.96 7.51 -14.57
CA THR A 330 -2.94 6.41 -14.65
C THR A 330 -3.50 6.12 -13.26
N VAL A 331 -4.83 6.02 -13.14
CA VAL A 331 -5.53 5.67 -11.90
C VAL A 331 -6.30 4.38 -12.10
N ALA A 332 -5.95 3.35 -11.32
CA ALA A 332 -6.74 2.13 -11.22
C ALA A 332 -7.67 2.19 -10.01
N LEU A 333 -8.85 1.59 -10.10
CA LEU A 333 -9.84 1.58 -9.05
C LEU A 333 -10.09 0.16 -8.53
N ILE A 334 -9.88 -0.06 -7.24
CA ILE A 334 -10.21 -1.32 -6.56
C ILE A 334 -11.62 -1.25 -6.02
N ARG A 335 -12.45 -2.21 -6.41
CA ARG A 335 -13.82 -2.36 -5.92
C ARG A 335 -13.89 -3.33 -4.74
N PRO A 336 -14.72 -3.04 -3.74
CA PRO A 336 -14.94 -3.97 -2.64
C PRO A 336 -15.75 -5.18 -3.11
N LYS A 337 -15.49 -6.34 -2.49
CA LYS A 337 -16.24 -7.60 -2.66
C LYS A 337 -16.89 -7.97 -1.34
N SER A 338 -17.99 -8.71 -1.36
CA SER A 338 -18.51 -9.28 -0.12
C SER A 338 -17.52 -10.28 0.48
N LEU A 339 -17.48 -10.37 1.80
CA LEU A 339 -16.56 -11.30 2.47
C LEU A 339 -16.81 -12.75 2.03
N ALA A 340 -18.07 -13.12 1.79
CA ALA A 340 -18.43 -14.45 1.30
C ALA A 340 -17.86 -14.76 -0.10
N GLU A 341 -17.80 -13.77 -1.00
CA GLU A 341 -17.16 -13.94 -2.31
C GLU A 341 -15.67 -14.21 -2.19
N LEU A 342 -14.99 -13.56 -1.24
CA LEU A 342 -13.53 -13.70 -1.07
C LEU A 342 -13.15 -15.01 -0.34
N GLN A 343 -14.01 -15.51 0.56
CA GLN A 343 -13.78 -16.77 1.27
C GLN A 343 -13.97 -18.01 0.39
N ASN A 344 -14.64 -17.85 -0.76
CA ASN A 344 -14.88 -18.94 -1.72
C ASN A 344 -13.87 -18.93 -2.90
N GLN A 345 -12.91 -18.03 -2.92
CA GLN A 345 -11.78 -17.96 -3.86
C GLN A 345 -10.54 -18.65 -3.31
#